data_18661c465f793ae5449e51f49889b692
#
_entry.id   18661c465f793ae5449e51f49889b692
#
_cell.length_a   1.000
_cell.length_b   1.000
_cell.length_c   1.000
_cell.angle_alpha   90.00
_cell.angle_beta   90.00
_cell.angle_gamma   90.00
#
_symmetry.space_group_name_H-M   'P 1'
#
loop_
_entity.id
_entity.type
_entity.pdbx_description
1 polymer ?
#
loop_
_entity_poly.entity_id
_entity_poly.type
_entity_poly.pdbx_seq_one_letter_code
_entity_poly.pdbx_strand_id
1 'polypeptide(L)'
;MGVTLKKGEVSMRVNLCAVEEIGGKLIIHSHNGGNIEGDEAETLMNDLLADPRFRPAKEAAKLHVHVSRTFRHIGVFSDVDESAVFQTTEPHNVLEQDVALHYPTGAMAEEITALMKASYEVLKDHPINQARIAAGKLPANMIWPWGAGRAMLLDNFVEKYGRTGTVISAVPLVWGIAELAGLKHPEVPGANGDLDTNYAGKVDAAIAALKNGDDFAAIHVEAPDEMTHAGKLPEKLEAIRRLDQQVIKPLLEKLPELGDFRILLLSDHKTLMSTRTHDGKPVPYAIYDSRKPGQPSRLDEETAAKGEWLPEGRFIMGRLLEVNK
;
A
#
# COMPACT_ATOMS: atom_id res chain seq x y z
N MET A 1 -0.98 -5.18 -9.35
CA MET A 1 -1.27 -6.49 -10.00
C MET A 1 -2.50 -6.44 -10.93
N GLY A 2 -3.23 -5.34 -11.03
CA GLY A 2 -4.32 -5.14 -12.00
C GLY A 2 -5.49 -6.15 -11.89
N VAL A 3 -5.78 -6.63 -10.68
CA VAL A 3 -6.85 -7.60 -10.44
C VAL A 3 -8.18 -6.85 -10.33
N THR A 4 -9.09 -7.11 -11.27
CA THR A 4 -10.45 -6.56 -11.24
C THR A 4 -11.37 -7.53 -10.52
N LEU A 5 -12.07 -7.04 -9.50
CA LEU A 5 -13.06 -7.81 -8.76
C LEU A 5 -14.45 -7.68 -9.38
N LYS A 6 -15.18 -8.78 -9.44
CA LYS A 6 -16.60 -8.81 -9.85
C LYS A 6 -17.51 -8.67 -8.63
N LYS A 7 -18.79 -8.42 -8.90
CA LYS A 7 -19.82 -8.48 -7.86
C LYS A 7 -19.84 -9.87 -7.21
N GLY A 8 -19.89 -9.91 -5.87
CA GLY A 8 -19.81 -11.16 -5.12
C GLY A 8 -18.39 -11.70 -4.91
N GLU A 9 -17.37 -10.97 -5.33
CA GLU A 9 -15.97 -11.32 -5.06
C GLU A 9 -15.40 -10.45 -3.93
N VAL A 10 -14.51 -11.08 -3.15
CA VAL A 10 -13.72 -10.44 -2.09
C VAL A 10 -12.26 -10.78 -2.31
N SER A 11 -11.40 -9.77 -2.28
CA SER A 11 -9.95 -10.00 -2.28
C SER A 11 -9.38 -9.96 -0.87
N MET A 12 -8.34 -10.76 -0.64
CA MET A 12 -7.52 -10.70 0.56
C MET A 12 -6.05 -10.75 0.17
N ARG A 13 -5.21 -10.12 0.96
CA ARG A 13 -3.78 -10.40 0.92
C ARG A 13 -3.56 -11.83 1.40
N VAL A 14 -2.70 -12.56 0.73
CA VAL A 14 -2.31 -13.91 1.12
C VAL A 14 -0.79 -13.89 1.29
N ASN A 15 -0.36 -13.77 2.55
CA ASN A 15 1.06 -13.81 2.87
C ASN A 15 1.54 -15.26 2.95
N LEU A 16 2.78 -15.51 2.51
CA LEU A 16 3.55 -16.67 2.94
C LEU A 16 4.25 -16.32 4.25
N CYS A 17 3.84 -16.99 5.34
CA CYS A 17 4.37 -16.79 6.69
C CYS A 17 5.30 -17.94 7.11
N ALA A 18 6.19 -17.69 8.08
CA ALA A 18 6.96 -18.72 8.75
C ALA A 18 6.30 -19.07 10.08
N VAL A 19 5.97 -20.34 10.27
CA VAL A 19 5.47 -20.87 11.53
C VAL A 19 6.31 -22.07 11.97
N GLU A 20 6.38 -22.30 13.27
CA GLU A 20 7.07 -23.43 13.87
C GLU A 20 6.14 -24.14 14.87
N GLU A 21 6.19 -25.46 14.87
CA GLU A 21 5.45 -26.28 15.83
C GLU A 21 6.24 -26.42 17.13
N ILE A 22 5.76 -25.82 18.19
CA ILE A 22 6.37 -25.86 19.53
C ILE A 22 5.34 -26.34 20.54
N GLY A 23 5.58 -27.51 21.12
CA GLY A 23 4.70 -28.07 22.15
C GLY A 23 3.25 -28.31 21.67
N GLY A 24 3.06 -28.67 20.39
CA GLY A 24 1.75 -28.92 19.78
C GLY A 24 1.00 -27.64 19.39
N LYS A 25 1.65 -26.50 19.41
CA LYS A 25 1.13 -25.20 18.95
C LYS A 25 1.93 -24.71 17.77
N LEU A 26 1.28 -24.02 16.84
CA LEU A 26 1.96 -23.33 15.76
C LEU A 26 2.25 -21.88 16.17
N ILE A 27 3.52 -21.52 16.24
CA ILE A 27 3.97 -20.16 16.59
C ILE A 27 4.40 -19.44 15.32
N ILE A 28 3.91 -18.22 15.09
CA ILE A 28 4.31 -17.41 13.94
C ILE A 28 5.59 -16.64 14.23
N HIS A 29 6.66 -16.87 13.46
CA HIS A 29 7.95 -16.17 13.59
C HIS A 29 8.16 -15.08 12.55
N SER A 30 7.49 -15.19 11.40
CA SER A 30 7.66 -14.19 10.34
C SER A 30 6.39 -14.05 9.50
N HIS A 31 5.94 -12.81 9.30
CA HIS A 31 4.80 -12.48 8.46
C HIS A 31 5.13 -12.50 6.95
N ASN A 32 6.42 -12.63 6.61
CA ASN A 32 6.92 -12.55 5.24
C ASN A 32 7.81 -13.75 4.86
N GLY A 33 7.68 -14.88 5.58
CA GLY A 33 8.42 -16.12 5.30
C GLY A 33 9.94 -15.94 5.32
N GLY A 34 10.47 -15.08 6.22
CA GLY A 34 11.90 -14.75 6.24
C GLY A 34 12.34 -14.00 5.00
N ASN A 35 11.56 -13.03 4.55
CA ASN A 35 11.76 -12.22 3.33
C ASN A 35 11.85 -13.09 2.07
N ILE A 36 10.94 -14.07 1.92
CA ILE A 36 10.93 -14.89 0.70
C ILE A 36 10.50 -14.07 -0.51
N GLU A 37 11.23 -14.22 -1.60
CA GLU A 37 11.00 -13.52 -2.86
C GLU A 37 11.53 -14.31 -4.07
N GLY A 38 11.30 -13.78 -5.27
CA GLY A 38 11.77 -14.36 -6.53
C GLY A 38 11.11 -15.70 -6.84
N ASP A 39 11.90 -16.58 -7.42
CA ASP A 39 11.45 -17.90 -7.89
C ASP A 39 11.02 -18.82 -6.74
N GLU A 40 11.62 -18.68 -5.56
CA GLU A 40 11.24 -19.48 -4.39
C GLU A 40 9.78 -19.17 -3.97
N ALA A 41 9.39 -17.90 -3.89
CA ALA A 41 8.03 -17.51 -3.50
C ALA A 41 6.99 -17.93 -4.54
N GLU A 42 7.32 -17.74 -5.82
CA GLU A 42 6.46 -18.10 -6.94
C GLU A 42 6.25 -19.61 -7.03
N THR A 43 7.33 -20.39 -6.91
CA THR A 43 7.29 -21.87 -6.96
C THR A 43 6.48 -22.42 -5.79
N LEU A 44 6.77 -22.00 -4.54
CA LEU A 44 6.03 -22.47 -3.36
C LEU A 44 4.52 -22.26 -3.50
N MET A 45 4.10 -21.11 -3.98
CA MET A 45 2.67 -20.83 -4.15
C MET A 45 2.08 -21.66 -5.29
N ASN A 46 2.75 -21.80 -6.43
CA ASN A 46 2.25 -22.60 -7.55
C ASN A 46 2.15 -24.08 -7.18
N ASP A 47 3.15 -24.61 -6.49
CA ASP A 47 3.15 -26.01 -6.04
C ASP A 47 2.06 -26.27 -5.00
N LEU A 48 1.85 -25.32 -4.04
CA LEU A 48 0.71 -25.38 -3.12
C LEU A 48 -0.63 -25.44 -3.86
N LEU A 49 -0.83 -24.55 -4.84
CA LEU A 49 -2.09 -24.47 -5.59
C LEU A 49 -2.35 -25.71 -6.45
N ALA A 50 -1.31 -26.42 -6.85
CA ALA A 50 -1.38 -27.68 -7.62
C ALA A 50 -1.52 -28.92 -6.74
N ASP A 51 -1.16 -28.86 -5.44
CA ASP A 51 -1.13 -30.01 -4.55
C ASP A 51 -2.54 -30.57 -4.29
N PRO A 52 -2.77 -31.87 -4.47
CA PRO A 52 -4.08 -32.49 -4.24
C PRO A 52 -4.56 -32.41 -2.78
N ARG A 53 -3.66 -32.27 -1.80
CA ARG A 53 -4.00 -32.09 -0.37
C ARG A 53 -4.57 -30.70 -0.08
N PHE A 54 -4.19 -29.69 -0.84
CA PHE A 54 -4.69 -28.31 -0.71
C PHE A 54 -6.02 -28.11 -1.46
N ARG A 55 -6.25 -28.87 -2.52
CA ARG A 55 -7.42 -28.72 -3.42
C ARG A 55 -8.76 -28.66 -2.70
N PRO A 56 -9.11 -29.56 -1.75
CA PRO A 56 -10.42 -29.50 -1.10
C PRO A 56 -10.70 -28.20 -0.37
N ALA A 57 -9.70 -27.65 0.36
CA ALA A 57 -9.84 -26.37 1.05
C ALA A 57 -9.97 -25.21 0.07
N LYS A 58 -9.18 -25.23 -1.02
CA LYS A 58 -9.23 -24.21 -2.09
C LYS A 58 -10.60 -24.18 -2.78
N GLU A 59 -11.16 -25.35 -3.11
CA GLU A 59 -12.47 -25.47 -3.77
C GLU A 59 -13.62 -25.05 -2.83
N ALA A 60 -13.57 -25.46 -1.56
CA ALA A 60 -14.57 -25.06 -0.57
C ALA A 60 -14.61 -23.54 -0.37
N ALA A 61 -13.45 -22.91 -0.32
CA ALA A 61 -13.31 -21.46 -0.21
C ALA A 61 -13.53 -20.71 -1.53
N LYS A 62 -13.72 -21.40 -2.65
CA LYS A 62 -13.79 -20.81 -4.01
C LYS A 62 -12.65 -19.82 -4.26
N LEU A 63 -11.44 -20.19 -3.84
CA LEU A 63 -10.26 -19.36 -3.87
C LEU A 63 -9.56 -19.42 -5.23
N HIS A 64 -9.33 -18.26 -5.82
CA HIS A 64 -8.37 -18.05 -6.90
C HIS A 64 -7.21 -17.20 -6.39
N VAL A 65 -5.96 -17.57 -6.70
CA VAL A 65 -4.79 -16.82 -6.25
C VAL A 65 -4.03 -16.23 -7.44
N HIS A 66 -3.83 -14.93 -7.40
CA HIS A 66 -2.89 -14.23 -8.27
C HIS A 66 -1.52 -14.27 -7.63
N VAL A 67 -0.67 -15.13 -8.17
CA VAL A 67 0.67 -15.38 -7.63
C VAL A 67 1.60 -14.20 -7.96
N SER A 68 2.40 -13.80 -6.99
CA SER A 68 3.45 -12.80 -7.16
C SER A 68 4.83 -13.44 -6.87
N ARG A 69 5.88 -12.70 -7.19
CA ARG A 69 7.27 -13.11 -6.89
C ARG A 69 7.75 -12.65 -5.50
N THR A 70 6.82 -12.31 -4.61
CA THR A 70 7.11 -11.93 -3.22
C THR A 70 6.27 -12.76 -2.27
N PHE A 71 6.47 -12.61 -0.98
CA PHE A 71 5.62 -13.24 0.06
C PHE A 71 4.15 -12.82 0.01
N ARG A 72 3.79 -11.74 -0.72
CA ARG A 72 2.43 -11.19 -0.80
C ARG A 72 1.76 -11.60 -2.10
N HIS A 73 0.74 -12.43 -2.01
CA HIS A 73 -0.13 -12.80 -3.13
C HIS A 73 -1.51 -12.16 -2.93
N ILE A 74 -2.37 -12.21 -3.94
CA ILE A 74 -3.78 -11.78 -3.84
C ILE A 74 -4.66 -13.01 -4.00
N GLY A 75 -5.45 -13.32 -2.97
CA GLY A 75 -6.53 -14.30 -3.04
C GLY A 75 -7.84 -13.61 -3.39
N VAL A 76 -8.58 -14.16 -4.35
CA VAL A 76 -9.95 -13.75 -4.70
C VAL A 76 -10.88 -14.87 -4.32
N PHE A 77 -11.82 -14.57 -3.44
CA PHE A 77 -12.89 -15.48 -2.98
C PHE A 77 -14.17 -15.14 -3.72
N SER A 78 -14.76 -16.12 -4.37
CA SER A 78 -15.99 -15.93 -5.18
C SER A 78 -17.24 -16.34 -4.42
N ASP A 79 -18.41 -15.88 -4.89
CA ASP A 79 -19.73 -16.15 -4.32
C ASP A 79 -19.88 -15.79 -2.84
N VAL A 80 -19.24 -14.69 -2.45
CA VAL A 80 -19.30 -14.16 -1.08
C VAL A 80 -20.50 -13.24 -0.94
N ASP A 81 -21.33 -13.49 0.10
CA ASP A 81 -22.49 -12.65 0.40
C ASP A 81 -22.07 -11.18 0.60
N GLU A 82 -22.85 -10.23 0.04
CA GLU A 82 -22.54 -8.80 0.09
C GLU A 82 -22.51 -8.23 1.52
N SER A 83 -23.28 -8.83 2.43
CA SER A 83 -23.33 -8.45 3.85
C SER A 83 -22.24 -9.12 4.70
N ALA A 84 -21.43 -10.02 4.12
CA ALA A 84 -20.42 -10.77 4.84
C ALA A 84 -19.37 -9.85 5.48
N VAL A 85 -19.18 -10.00 6.79
CA VAL A 85 -18.17 -9.29 7.58
C VAL A 85 -17.05 -10.25 7.94
N PHE A 86 -15.84 -9.89 7.56
CA PHE A 86 -14.62 -10.64 7.84
C PHE A 86 -13.89 -10.03 9.02
N GLN A 87 -13.42 -10.87 9.94
CA GLN A 87 -12.51 -10.47 11.00
C GLN A 87 -11.23 -11.28 10.84
N THR A 88 -10.20 -10.63 10.36
CA THR A 88 -8.89 -11.22 10.12
C THR A 88 -7.84 -10.43 10.88
N THR A 89 -6.77 -11.08 11.27
CA THR A 89 -5.66 -10.45 11.98
C THR A 89 -4.47 -10.27 11.03
N GLU A 90 -3.83 -9.12 11.07
CA GLU A 90 -2.60 -8.85 10.33
C GLU A 90 -1.43 -9.67 10.91
N PRO A 91 -0.75 -10.50 10.10
CA PRO A 91 0.27 -11.41 10.62
C PRO A 91 1.47 -10.71 11.26
N HIS A 92 1.77 -9.47 10.86
CA HIS A 92 2.86 -8.68 11.44
C HIS A 92 2.59 -8.16 12.86
N ASN A 93 1.33 -8.16 13.30
CA ASN A 93 0.94 -7.71 14.64
C ASN A 93 0.97 -8.83 15.69
N VAL A 94 1.17 -10.09 15.27
CA VAL A 94 1.02 -11.29 16.14
C VAL A 94 2.24 -12.22 16.09
N LEU A 95 3.41 -11.65 15.79
CA LEU A 95 4.66 -12.41 15.82
C LEU A 95 4.91 -12.98 17.23
N GLU A 96 5.52 -14.17 17.27
CA GLU A 96 5.82 -14.95 18.47
C GLU A 96 4.57 -15.41 19.26
N GLN A 97 3.39 -15.44 18.60
CA GLN A 97 2.14 -15.89 19.21
C GLN A 97 1.62 -17.17 18.57
N ASP A 98 0.75 -17.85 19.29
CA ASP A 98 0.05 -19.06 18.81
C ASP A 98 -0.94 -18.70 17.70
N VAL A 99 -0.74 -19.26 16.51
CA VAL A 99 -1.61 -19.08 15.32
C VAL A 99 -3.08 -19.36 15.63
N ALA A 100 -3.36 -20.35 16.51
CA ALA A 100 -4.73 -20.73 16.85
C ALA A 100 -5.53 -19.62 17.53
N LEU A 101 -4.87 -18.65 18.17
CA LEU A 101 -5.54 -17.50 18.79
C LEU A 101 -5.95 -16.43 17.78
N HIS A 102 -5.47 -16.54 16.53
CA HIS A 102 -5.62 -15.53 15.49
C HIS A 102 -6.26 -16.05 14.22
N TYR A 103 -6.88 -17.23 14.27
CA TYR A 103 -7.71 -17.71 13.17
C TYR A 103 -8.85 -16.71 12.90
N PRO A 104 -9.23 -16.54 11.62
CA PRO A 104 -10.33 -15.65 11.26
C PRO A 104 -11.61 -15.97 12.00
N THR A 105 -12.43 -14.95 12.23
CA THR A 105 -13.80 -15.08 12.71
C THR A 105 -14.76 -14.35 11.76
N GLY A 106 -16.07 -14.61 11.92
CA GLY A 106 -17.08 -14.06 11.00
C GLY A 106 -17.22 -14.86 9.72
N ALA A 107 -17.45 -14.17 8.62
CA ALA A 107 -17.71 -14.83 7.34
C ALA A 107 -16.49 -15.63 6.85
N MET A 108 -16.74 -16.84 6.32
CA MET A 108 -15.73 -17.75 5.76
C MET A 108 -14.61 -18.15 6.75
N ALA A 109 -14.87 -18.03 8.07
CA ALA A 109 -13.86 -18.33 9.08
C ALA A 109 -13.37 -19.78 9.01
N GLU A 110 -14.27 -20.73 8.78
CA GLU A 110 -13.94 -22.16 8.68
C GLU A 110 -13.13 -22.45 7.41
N GLU A 111 -13.55 -21.90 6.27
CA GLU A 111 -12.89 -22.08 4.98
C GLU A 111 -11.48 -21.47 4.98
N ILE A 112 -11.33 -20.26 5.52
CA ILE A 112 -10.00 -19.60 5.58
C ILE A 112 -9.10 -20.35 6.57
N THR A 113 -9.61 -20.78 7.70
CA THR A 113 -8.86 -21.62 8.66
C THR A 113 -8.43 -22.95 8.03
N ALA A 114 -9.30 -23.57 7.23
CA ALA A 114 -8.96 -24.80 6.51
C ALA A 114 -7.85 -24.58 5.49
N LEU A 115 -7.88 -23.44 4.75
CA LEU A 115 -6.80 -23.04 3.84
C LEU A 115 -5.47 -22.88 4.57
N MET A 116 -5.45 -22.18 5.72
CA MET A 116 -4.24 -21.99 6.52
C MET A 116 -3.65 -23.33 6.96
N LYS A 117 -4.46 -24.21 7.55
CA LYS A 117 -4.02 -25.53 8.02
C LYS A 117 -3.54 -26.42 6.87
N ALA A 118 -4.32 -26.52 5.79
CA ALA A 118 -3.95 -27.33 4.64
C ALA A 118 -2.64 -26.85 4.00
N SER A 119 -2.41 -25.53 3.93
CA SER A 119 -1.17 -25.00 3.40
C SER A 119 0.04 -25.38 4.24
N TYR A 120 -0.07 -25.35 5.58
CA TYR A 120 0.99 -25.80 6.46
C TYR A 120 1.34 -27.27 6.22
N GLU A 121 0.33 -28.15 6.15
CA GLU A 121 0.54 -29.59 5.90
C GLU A 121 1.20 -29.89 4.53
N VAL A 122 1.01 -29.03 3.55
CA VAL A 122 1.66 -29.15 2.23
C VAL A 122 3.08 -28.58 2.27
N LEU A 123 3.25 -27.37 2.83
CA LEU A 123 4.47 -26.58 2.68
C LEU A 123 5.54 -26.89 3.73
N LYS A 124 5.19 -27.46 4.90
CA LYS A 124 6.15 -27.74 5.97
C LYS A 124 7.30 -28.65 5.51
N ASP A 125 7.02 -29.62 4.64
CA ASP A 125 7.99 -30.58 4.13
C ASP A 125 8.44 -30.28 2.68
N HIS A 126 8.05 -29.10 2.14
CA HIS A 126 8.40 -28.76 0.77
C HIS A 126 9.92 -28.60 0.58
N PRO A 127 10.54 -29.11 -0.52
CA PRO A 127 11.98 -29.09 -0.73
C PRO A 127 12.61 -27.70 -0.58
N ILE A 128 11.97 -26.64 -1.08
CA ILE A 128 12.44 -25.26 -0.91
C ILE A 128 12.52 -24.90 0.57
N ASN A 129 11.50 -25.21 1.37
CA ASN A 129 11.49 -24.91 2.81
C ASN A 129 12.55 -25.72 3.56
N GLN A 130 12.76 -26.98 3.20
CA GLN A 130 13.81 -27.81 3.77
C GLN A 130 15.22 -27.25 3.44
N ALA A 131 15.44 -26.79 2.21
CA ALA A 131 16.69 -26.16 1.81
C ALA A 131 16.91 -24.82 2.55
N ARG A 132 15.84 -24.02 2.76
CA ARG A 132 15.90 -22.79 3.53
C ARG A 132 16.28 -23.05 4.98
N ILE A 133 15.66 -24.01 5.63
CA ILE A 133 15.97 -24.41 7.02
C ILE A 133 17.42 -24.89 7.11
N ALA A 134 17.87 -25.73 6.19
CA ALA A 134 19.25 -26.19 6.14
C ALA A 134 20.28 -25.06 5.95
N ALA A 135 19.86 -23.97 5.30
CA ALA A 135 20.65 -22.75 5.13
C ALA A 135 20.51 -21.75 6.29
N GLY A 136 19.83 -22.10 7.39
CA GLY A 136 19.59 -21.24 8.55
C GLY A 136 18.60 -20.12 8.29
N LYS A 137 17.77 -20.24 7.25
CA LYS A 137 16.69 -19.29 6.92
C LYS A 137 15.35 -19.78 7.47
N LEU A 138 14.44 -18.87 7.74
CA LEU A 138 13.06 -19.22 8.09
C LEU A 138 12.35 -19.84 6.87
N PRO A 139 11.50 -20.86 7.06
CA PRO A 139 10.65 -21.38 5.99
C PRO A 139 9.55 -20.38 5.63
N ALA A 140 8.87 -20.62 4.50
CA ALA A 140 7.63 -19.96 4.12
C ALA A 140 6.55 -21.02 4.00
N ASN A 141 6.01 -21.48 5.14
CA ASN A 141 5.33 -22.78 5.26
C ASN A 141 3.85 -22.69 5.62
N MET A 142 3.27 -21.49 5.66
CA MET A 142 1.83 -21.30 5.87
C MET A 142 1.34 -20.08 5.10
N ILE A 143 0.21 -20.19 4.41
CA ILE A 143 -0.47 -19.01 3.90
C ILE A 143 -1.29 -18.34 5.00
N TRP A 144 -1.37 -16.99 4.93
CA TRP A 144 -2.14 -16.18 5.87
C TRP A 144 -3.01 -15.18 5.12
N PRO A 145 -4.29 -15.52 4.86
CA PRO A 145 -5.24 -14.58 4.25
C PRO A 145 -5.69 -13.51 5.25
N TRP A 146 -5.65 -12.22 4.85
CA TRP A 146 -6.04 -11.11 5.69
C TRP A 146 -6.38 -9.85 4.88
N GLY A 147 -7.01 -8.87 5.52
CA GLY A 147 -7.30 -7.58 4.90
C GLY A 147 -8.32 -7.70 3.78
N ALA A 148 -9.49 -8.25 4.09
CA ALA A 148 -10.59 -8.43 3.15
C ALA A 148 -11.05 -7.10 2.54
N GLY A 149 -11.19 -7.06 1.22
CA GLY A 149 -11.68 -5.90 0.47
C GLY A 149 -12.58 -6.31 -0.68
N ARG A 150 -13.64 -5.53 -0.91
CA ARG A 150 -14.53 -5.66 -2.07
C ARG A 150 -14.13 -4.68 -3.15
N ALA A 151 -14.69 -4.85 -4.35
CA ALA A 151 -14.59 -3.83 -5.38
C ALA A 151 -15.12 -2.50 -4.83
N MET A 152 -14.26 -1.50 -4.78
CA MET A 152 -14.67 -0.11 -4.48
C MET A 152 -14.89 0.61 -5.80
N LEU A 153 -16.01 1.33 -5.88
CA LEU A 153 -16.24 2.31 -6.94
C LEU A 153 -15.82 3.66 -6.36
N LEU A 154 -14.78 4.24 -6.90
CA LEU A 154 -14.46 5.65 -6.69
C LEU A 154 -15.14 6.47 -7.80
N ASP A 155 -15.57 7.68 -7.46
CA ASP A 155 -16.03 8.62 -8.47
C ASP A 155 -14.91 8.86 -9.48
N ASN A 156 -15.21 8.74 -10.77
CA ASN A 156 -14.23 9.08 -11.81
C ASN A 156 -13.82 10.55 -11.65
N PHE A 157 -12.52 10.80 -11.67
CA PHE A 157 -11.97 12.13 -11.39
C PHE A 157 -12.43 13.17 -12.41
N VAL A 158 -12.49 12.78 -13.70
CA VAL A 158 -12.95 13.67 -14.79
C VAL A 158 -14.44 13.98 -14.62
N GLU A 159 -15.27 12.98 -14.32
CA GLU A 159 -16.70 13.20 -14.11
C GLU A 159 -16.97 14.08 -12.89
N LYS A 160 -16.19 13.91 -11.83
CA LYS A 160 -16.34 14.65 -10.59
C LYS A 160 -15.85 16.08 -10.65
N TYR A 161 -14.66 16.30 -11.23
CA TYR A 161 -13.98 17.59 -11.19
C TYR A 161 -13.88 18.28 -12.55
N GLY A 162 -14.20 17.60 -13.66
CA GLY A 162 -14.03 18.10 -15.02
C GLY A 162 -12.56 18.33 -15.38
N ARG A 163 -11.63 17.57 -14.79
CA ARG A 163 -10.18 17.71 -14.93
C ARG A 163 -9.53 16.36 -15.17
N THR A 164 -8.52 16.33 -16.02
CA THR A 164 -7.66 15.17 -16.22
C THR A 164 -6.46 15.21 -15.29
N GLY A 165 -5.85 14.05 -15.00
CA GLY A 165 -4.69 14.06 -14.12
C GLY A 165 -3.88 12.78 -14.10
N THR A 166 -2.68 12.93 -13.54
CA THR A 166 -1.69 11.87 -13.37
C THR A 166 -1.22 11.81 -11.92
N VAL A 167 -1.05 10.60 -11.40
CA VAL A 167 -0.50 10.32 -10.06
C VAL A 167 0.84 9.61 -10.21
N ILE A 168 1.90 10.19 -9.68
CA ILE A 168 3.25 9.67 -9.70
C ILE A 168 3.58 9.10 -8.32
N SER A 169 3.73 7.79 -8.22
CA SER A 169 4.04 7.08 -6.98
C SER A 169 4.90 5.85 -7.25
N ALA A 170 5.51 5.31 -6.20
CA ALA A 170 6.14 3.98 -6.21
C ALA A 170 5.29 2.95 -5.44
N VAL A 171 4.16 3.38 -4.87
CA VAL A 171 3.36 2.58 -3.94
C VAL A 171 2.16 1.96 -4.67
N PRO A 172 2.03 0.62 -4.67
CA PRO A 172 0.92 -0.06 -5.36
C PRO A 172 -0.48 0.36 -4.89
N LEU A 173 -0.63 0.73 -3.61
CA LEU A 173 -1.89 1.25 -3.08
C LEU A 173 -2.31 2.54 -3.79
N VAL A 174 -1.38 3.46 -3.97
CA VAL A 174 -1.62 4.75 -4.63
C VAL A 174 -1.93 4.57 -6.11
N TRP A 175 -1.25 3.64 -6.79
CA TRP A 175 -1.59 3.27 -8.17
C TRP A 175 -3.00 2.70 -8.28
N GLY A 176 -3.40 1.82 -7.33
CA GLY A 176 -4.76 1.28 -7.28
C GLY A 176 -5.84 2.36 -7.11
N ILE A 177 -5.58 3.37 -6.27
CA ILE A 177 -6.48 4.52 -6.10
C ILE A 177 -6.55 5.34 -7.39
N ALA A 178 -5.42 5.61 -8.04
CA ALA A 178 -5.37 6.33 -9.31
C ALA A 178 -6.17 5.61 -10.39
N GLU A 179 -5.96 4.31 -10.56
CA GLU A 179 -6.70 3.46 -11.52
C GLU A 179 -8.21 3.52 -11.28
N LEU A 180 -8.64 3.33 -10.03
CA LEU A 180 -10.06 3.37 -9.65
C LEU A 180 -10.69 4.76 -9.87
N ALA A 181 -9.91 5.82 -9.71
CA ALA A 181 -10.35 7.20 -9.97
C ALA A 181 -10.27 7.60 -11.46
N GLY A 182 -9.78 6.74 -12.34
CA GLY A 182 -9.58 7.04 -13.76
C GLY A 182 -8.43 8.02 -14.03
N LEU A 183 -7.44 8.09 -13.12
CA LEU A 183 -6.23 8.87 -13.26
C LEU A 183 -5.09 8.04 -13.86
N LYS A 184 -4.22 8.68 -14.63
CA LYS A 184 -2.99 8.04 -15.14
C LYS A 184 -2.00 7.82 -14.00
N HIS A 185 -1.19 6.75 -14.08
CA HIS A 185 -0.14 6.46 -13.09
C HIS A 185 1.08 5.82 -13.76
N PRO A 186 1.90 6.60 -14.45
CA PRO A 186 3.07 6.09 -15.14
C PRO A 186 4.10 5.54 -14.16
N GLU A 187 4.78 4.48 -14.56
CA GLU A 187 5.95 3.98 -13.83
C GLU A 187 7.13 4.91 -14.04
N VAL A 188 7.84 5.23 -12.96
CA VAL A 188 9.05 6.05 -12.98
C VAL A 188 10.25 5.15 -12.65
N PRO A 189 11.18 4.93 -13.59
CA PRO A 189 12.35 4.08 -13.34
C PRO A 189 13.16 4.57 -12.13
N GLY A 190 13.49 3.65 -11.21
CA GLY A 190 14.23 3.96 -9.99
C GLY A 190 13.40 4.66 -8.89
N ALA A 191 12.09 4.86 -9.09
CA ALA A 191 11.22 5.28 -8.00
C ALA A 191 10.94 4.09 -7.08
N ASN A 192 11.12 4.32 -5.78
CA ASN A 192 10.79 3.40 -4.70
C ASN A 192 10.19 4.17 -3.52
N GLY A 193 9.86 3.49 -2.42
CA GLY A 193 9.37 4.12 -1.18
C GLY A 193 10.47 4.66 -0.27
N ASP A 194 11.72 4.44 -0.59
CA ASP A 194 12.86 4.66 0.31
C ASP A 194 13.52 6.04 0.11
N LEU A 195 14.51 6.34 0.95
CA LEU A 195 15.24 7.60 0.97
C LEU A 195 15.97 7.90 -0.36
N ASP A 196 16.39 6.89 -1.09
CA ASP A 196 17.11 7.00 -2.36
C ASP A 196 16.20 7.00 -3.60
N THR A 197 14.89 7.15 -3.42
CA THR A 197 13.92 7.21 -4.52
C THR A 197 14.34 8.23 -5.60
N ASN A 198 13.95 7.97 -6.85
CA ASN A 198 14.23 8.89 -7.97
C ASN A 198 13.33 10.14 -7.92
N TYR A 199 13.69 11.13 -7.08
CA TYR A 199 12.95 12.39 -6.94
C TYR A 199 12.88 13.16 -8.25
N ALA A 200 13.99 13.26 -8.98
CA ALA A 200 14.05 13.99 -10.26
C ALA A 200 13.13 13.37 -11.30
N GLY A 201 13.16 12.05 -11.44
CA GLY A 201 12.27 11.32 -12.35
C GLY A 201 10.80 11.52 -12.01
N LYS A 202 10.43 11.59 -10.72
CA LYS A 202 9.06 11.90 -10.30
C LYS A 202 8.63 13.30 -10.71
N VAL A 203 9.51 14.30 -10.55
CA VAL A 203 9.25 15.69 -11.00
C VAL A 203 9.10 15.74 -12.51
N ASP A 204 10.02 15.12 -13.25
CA ASP A 204 10.00 15.14 -14.71
C ASP A 204 8.74 14.46 -15.26
N ALA A 205 8.27 13.36 -14.65
CA ALA A 205 7.03 12.71 -15.02
C ALA A 205 5.81 13.64 -14.78
N ALA A 206 5.78 14.37 -13.66
CA ALA A 206 4.70 15.34 -13.37
C ALA A 206 4.69 16.50 -14.38
N ILE A 207 5.84 17.08 -14.68
CA ILE A 207 5.96 18.16 -15.67
C ILE A 207 5.59 17.65 -17.08
N ALA A 208 6.00 16.43 -17.44
CA ALA A 208 5.61 15.83 -18.71
C ALA A 208 4.10 15.60 -18.81
N ALA A 209 3.44 15.13 -17.74
CA ALA A 209 2.00 14.96 -17.71
C ALA A 209 1.25 16.28 -17.96
N LEU A 210 1.66 17.35 -17.25
CA LEU A 210 1.08 18.69 -17.43
C LEU A 210 1.33 19.24 -18.83
N LYS A 211 2.55 19.10 -19.38
CA LYS A 211 2.88 19.48 -20.76
C LYS A 211 2.05 18.73 -21.80
N ASN A 212 1.67 17.50 -21.51
CA ASN A 212 0.84 16.66 -22.37
C ASN A 212 -0.67 16.90 -22.19
N GLY A 213 -1.05 17.94 -21.44
CA GLY A 213 -2.44 18.41 -21.34
C GLY A 213 -3.21 17.89 -20.13
N ASP A 214 -2.57 17.26 -19.15
CA ASP A 214 -3.24 16.99 -17.89
C ASP A 214 -3.37 18.30 -17.08
N ASP A 215 -4.53 18.46 -16.45
CA ASP A 215 -4.83 19.62 -15.59
C ASP A 215 -4.19 19.49 -14.20
N PHE A 216 -3.86 18.26 -13.79
CA PHE A 216 -3.43 17.92 -12.44
C PHE A 216 -2.31 16.86 -12.46
N ALA A 217 -1.32 17.04 -11.59
CA ALA A 217 -0.32 16.02 -11.33
C ALA A 217 -0.06 15.92 -9.81
N ALA A 218 -0.13 14.71 -9.26
CA ALA A 218 0.23 14.43 -7.88
C ALA A 218 1.55 13.67 -7.83
N ILE A 219 2.47 14.12 -6.96
CA ILE A 219 3.72 13.43 -6.67
C ILE A 219 3.63 12.88 -5.25
N HIS A 220 3.69 11.57 -5.11
CA HIS A 220 3.74 10.89 -3.82
C HIS A 220 5.19 10.52 -3.48
N VAL A 221 5.62 10.88 -2.25
CA VAL A 221 6.94 10.55 -1.69
C VAL A 221 6.74 9.90 -0.33
N GLU A 222 7.08 8.63 -0.20
CA GLU A 222 6.86 7.81 0.99
C GLU A 222 8.05 7.86 1.97
N ALA A 223 9.23 8.27 1.51
CA ALA A 223 10.49 8.21 2.27
C ALA A 223 10.43 8.78 3.70
N PRO A 224 9.78 9.93 4.01
CA PRO A 224 9.66 10.40 5.39
C PRO A 224 8.90 9.45 6.30
N ASP A 225 7.90 8.74 5.76
CA ASP A 225 7.10 7.74 6.47
C ASP A 225 7.92 6.48 6.76
N GLU A 226 8.53 5.89 5.75
CA GLU A 226 9.36 4.68 5.86
C GLU A 226 10.54 4.88 6.84
N MET A 227 11.21 6.05 6.79
CA MET A 227 12.27 6.36 7.75
C MET A 227 11.75 6.48 9.18
N THR A 228 10.49 6.88 9.36
CA THR A 228 9.85 6.92 10.68
C THR A 228 9.53 5.52 11.20
N HIS A 229 8.94 4.66 10.37
CA HIS A 229 8.69 3.26 10.72
C HIS A 229 9.98 2.52 11.09
N ALA A 230 11.07 2.81 10.40
CA ALA A 230 12.39 2.29 10.70
C ALA A 230 13.03 2.92 11.96
N GLY A 231 12.46 3.98 12.54
CA GLY A 231 12.98 4.68 13.72
C GLY A 231 14.22 5.54 13.43
N LYS A 232 14.44 5.93 12.18
CA LYS A 232 15.63 6.64 11.69
C LYS A 232 15.37 8.14 11.57
N LEU A 233 15.48 8.87 12.70
CA LEU A 233 15.23 10.32 12.71
C LEU A 233 16.15 11.14 11.79
N PRO A 234 17.48 10.91 11.74
CA PRO A 234 18.34 11.66 10.80
C PRO A 234 17.92 11.48 9.34
N GLU A 235 17.59 10.26 8.95
CA GLU A 235 17.15 9.93 7.59
C GLU A 235 15.75 10.50 7.28
N LYS A 236 14.85 10.57 8.26
CA LYS A 236 13.56 11.26 8.11
C LYS A 236 13.77 12.76 7.80
N LEU A 237 14.63 13.41 8.55
CA LEU A 237 14.96 14.83 8.31
C LEU A 237 15.61 15.03 6.93
N GLU A 238 16.49 14.11 6.52
CA GLU A 238 17.09 14.12 5.18
C GLU A 238 16.04 13.88 4.09
N ALA A 239 15.08 12.99 4.29
CA ALA A 239 13.98 12.78 3.34
C ALA A 239 13.14 14.05 3.14
N ILE A 240 12.82 14.76 4.22
CA ILE A 240 12.09 16.05 4.16
C ILE A 240 12.95 17.10 3.43
N ARG A 241 14.25 17.19 3.72
CA ARG A 241 15.17 18.09 3.03
C ARG A 241 15.26 17.79 1.52
N ARG A 242 15.30 16.51 1.14
CA ARG A 242 15.31 16.09 -0.28
C ARG A 242 14.00 16.43 -0.96
N LEU A 243 12.86 16.25 -0.31
CA LEU A 243 11.56 16.65 -0.83
C LEU A 243 11.54 18.16 -1.14
N ASP A 244 12.00 18.99 -0.22
CA ASP A 244 12.10 20.43 -0.45
C ASP A 244 13.03 20.76 -1.63
N GLN A 245 14.25 20.23 -1.63
CA GLN A 245 15.29 20.60 -2.61
C GLN A 245 15.17 19.91 -3.97
N GLN A 246 14.66 18.67 -4.00
CA GLN A 246 14.64 17.85 -5.22
C GLN A 246 13.23 17.68 -5.81
N VAL A 247 12.17 18.12 -5.10
CA VAL A 247 10.79 18.12 -5.63
C VAL A 247 10.24 19.54 -5.67
N ILE A 248 10.10 20.21 -4.52
CA ILE A 248 9.41 21.51 -4.45
C ILE A 248 10.18 22.58 -5.21
N LYS A 249 11.48 22.73 -4.96
CA LYS A 249 12.32 23.72 -5.65
C LYS A 249 12.29 23.54 -7.18
N PRO A 250 12.54 22.34 -7.75
CA PRO A 250 12.46 22.16 -9.19
C PRO A 250 11.05 22.39 -9.78
N LEU A 251 9.98 22.10 -9.03
CA LEU A 251 8.63 22.43 -9.48
C LEU A 251 8.42 23.94 -9.58
N LEU A 252 8.85 24.71 -8.58
CA LEU A 252 8.77 26.18 -8.60
C LEU A 252 9.60 26.82 -9.73
N GLU A 253 10.69 26.17 -10.16
CA GLU A 253 11.53 26.60 -11.28
C GLU A 253 10.89 26.26 -12.65
N LYS A 254 10.24 25.10 -12.78
CA LYS A 254 9.72 24.59 -14.08
C LYS A 254 8.27 24.98 -14.37
N LEU A 255 7.40 25.06 -13.34
CA LEU A 255 5.98 25.33 -13.55
C LEU A 255 5.66 26.70 -14.16
N PRO A 256 6.41 27.80 -13.90
CA PRO A 256 6.16 29.09 -14.54
C PRO A 256 6.21 29.04 -16.09
N GLU A 257 6.96 28.09 -16.67
CA GLU A 257 7.00 27.89 -18.12
C GLU A 257 5.68 27.38 -18.70
N LEU A 258 4.80 26.80 -17.87
CA LEU A 258 3.51 26.25 -18.26
C LEU A 258 2.35 27.25 -18.07
N GLY A 259 2.60 28.42 -17.49
CA GLY A 259 1.59 29.44 -17.19
C GLY A 259 1.26 29.52 -15.70
N ASP A 260 0.04 29.97 -15.39
CA ASP A 260 -0.42 30.07 -14.00
C ASP A 260 -0.61 28.67 -13.40
N PHE A 261 -0.20 28.52 -12.14
CA PHE A 261 -0.26 27.21 -11.46
C PHE A 261 -0.57 27.34 -9.97
N ARG A 262 -0.95 26.21 -9.40
CA ARG A 262 -1.10 26.03 -7.95
C ARG A 262 -0.34 24.81 -7.50
N ILE A 263 0.21 24.87 -6.29
CA ILE A 263 0.84 23.74 -5.62
C ILE A 263 0.12 23.54 -4.28
N LEU A 264 -0.37 22.33 -4.06
CA LEU A 264 -0.79 21.85 -2.76
C LEU A 264 0.34 20.99 -2.18
N LEU A 265 0.79 21.33 -0.98
CA LEU A 265 1.74 20.54 -0.21
C LEU A 265 1.07 20.10 1.09
N LEU A 266 1.04 18.80 1.35
CA LEU A 266 0.49 18.20 2.57
C LEU A 266 1.11 16.83 2.83
N SER A 267 0.92 16.32 4.07
CA SER A 267 1.04 14.89 4.35
C SER A 267 -0.35 14.25 4.30
N ASP A 268 -0.43 12.98 3.96
CA ASP A 268 -1.66 12.18 4.04
C ASP A 268 -2.03 11.85 5.49
N HIS A 269 -1.04 11.62 6.36
CA HIS A 269 -1.16 11.42 7.80
C HIS A 269 0.14 11.80 8.52
N LYS A 270 0.10 11.83 9.84
CA LYS A 270 1.29 11.88 10.69
C LYS A 270 1.83 10.48 10.90
N THR A 271 3.15 10.35 10.90
CA THR A 271 3.86 9.14 11.34
C THR A 271 4.82 9.55 12.44
N LEU A 272 4.53 9.09 13.67
CA LEU A 272 5.20 9.58 14.87
C LEU A 272 6.50 8.80 15.14
N MET A 273 7.60 9.52 15.39
CA MET A 273 8.87 8.91 15.79
C MET A 273 8.77 8.15 17.13
N SER A 274 7.87 8.58 18.02
CA SER A 274 7.70 7.97 19.36
C SER A 274 7.06 6.58 19.31
N THR A 275 6.13 6.36 18.39
CA THR A 275 5.39 5.10 18.25
C THR A 275 5.78 4.32 17.02
N ARG A 276 6.43 4.96 16.04
CA ARG A 276 6.76 4.44 14.70
C ARG A 276 5.53 3.95 13.94
N THR A 277 4.38 4.57 14.20
CA THR A 277 3.11 4.25 13.55
C THR A 277 2.36 5.52 13.16
N HIS A 278 1.32 5.34 12.34
CA HIS A 278 0.44 6.43 11.92
C HIS A 278 -0.37 6.98 13.09
N ASP A 279 -0.67 8.29 13.02
CA ASP A 279 -1.53 8.99 13.98
C ASP A 279 -2.64 9.71 13.20
N GLY A 280 -3.88 9.56 13.65
CA GLY A 280 -5.08 10.12 13.02
C GLY A 280 -5.33 11.61 13.27
N LYS A 281 -4.39 12.33 13.91
CA LYS A 281 -4.50 13.76 14.13
C LYS A 281 -4.33 14.55 12.84
N PRO A 282 -4.91 15.77 12.76
CA PRO A 282 -4.80 16.64 11.59
C PRO A 282 -3.36 16.91 11.18
N VAL A 283 -3.15 17.09 9.87
CA VAL A 283 -1.87 17.43 9.25
C VAL A 283 -1.88 18.86 8.74
N PRO A 284 -0.73 19.54 8.70
CA PRO A 284 -0.61 20.83 8.04
C PRO A 284 -0.71 20.68 6.52
N TYR A 285 -1.31 21.70 5.88
CA TYR A 285 -1.28 21.83 4.42
C TYR A 285 -1.00 23.27 4.01
N ALA A 286 -0.49 23.47 2.80
CA ALA A 286 -0.33 24.78 2.19
C ALA A 286 -0.74 24.73 0.71
N ILE A 287 -1.43 25.77 0.26
CA ILE A 287 -1.71 25.99 -1.16
C ILE A 287 -1.01 27.28 -1.60
N TYR A 288 -0.09 27.14 -2.56
CA TYR A 288 0.50 28.26 -3.27
C TYR A 288 -0.25 28.51 -4.58
N ASP A 289 -0.56 29.76 -4.87
CA ASP A 289 -1.19 30.22 -6.13
C ASP A 289 -0.29 31.26 -6.78
N SER A 290 0.25 31.00 -7.97
CA SER A 290 1.16 31.90 -8.68
C SER A 290 0.51 33.26 -9.03
N ARG A 291 -0.83 33.28 -9.14
CA ARG A 291 -1.60 34.52 -9.43
C ARG A 291 -1.77 35.41 -8.20
N LYS A 292 -1.60 34.86 -7.00
CA LYS A 292 -1.81 35.54 -5.72
C LYS A 292 -0.69 35.19 -4.75
N PRO A 293 0.55 35.61 -5.03
CA PRO A 293 1.66 35.31 -4.15
C PRO A 293 1.39 35.87 -2.75
N GLY A 294 1.38 34.97 -1.77
CA GLY A 294 1.19 35.31 -0.37
C GLY A 294 2.49 35.82 0.29
N GLN A 295 2.39 36.08 1.60
CA GLN A 295 3.60 36.32 2.39
C GLN A 295 4.34 35.02 2.67
N PRO A 296 5.67 35.03 2.69
CA PRO A 296 6.46 33.85 3.07
C PRO A 296 6.04 33.33 4.45
N SER A 297 5.82 32.02 4.53
CA SER A 297 5.41 31.35 5.77
C SER A 297 6.09 29.99 5.88
N ARG A 298 6.08 29.40 7.07
CA ARG A 298 6.55 28.03 7.31
C ARG A 298 5.39 27.06 7.18
N LEU A 299 5.67 25.88 6.65
CA LEU A 299 4.74 24.76 6.70
C LEU A 299 5.13 23.88 7.90
N ASP A 300 4.55 24.19 9.03
CA ASP A 300 4.66 23.43 10.28
C ASP A 300 3.31 23.43 11.01
N GLU A 301 3.17 22.58 12.03
CA GLU A 301 1.93 22.46 12.78
C GLU A 301 1.53 23.73 13.51
N GLU A 302 2.51 24.47 14.06
CA GLU A 302 2.23 25.71 14.80
C GLU A 302 1.71 26.82 13.89
N THR A 303 2.31 26.98 12.72
CA THR A 303 1.89 27.97 11.72
C THR A 303 0.55 27.59 11.11
N ALA A 304 0.37 26.32 10.74
CA ALA A 304 -0.85 25.80 10.14
C ALA A 304 -2.06 25.90 11.09
N ALA A 305 -1.85 25.73 12.41
CA ALA A 305 -2.90 25.85 13.41
C ALA A 305 -3.55 27.25 13.47
N LYS A 306 -2.89 28.27 12.91
CA LYS A 306 -3.39 29.66 12.77
C LYS A 306 -4.10 29.90 11.43
N GLY A 307 -4.04 28.93 10.52
CA GLY A 307 -4.60 28.99 9.19
C GLY A 307 -6.04 28.51 9.08
N GLU A 308 -6.47 28.23 7.86
CA GLU A 308 -7.79 27.70 7.59
C GLU A 308 -7.90 26.24 8.06
N TRP A 309 -8.97 25.94 8.82
CA TRP A 309 -9.30 24.57 9.20
C TRP A 309 -10.18 23.90 8.14
N LEU A 310 -9.75 22.75 7.62
CA LEU A 310 -10.54 21.91 6.74
C LEU A 310 -11.03 20.68 7.52
N PRO A 311 -12.35 20.54 7.77
CA PRO A 311 -12.86 19.48 8.63
C PRO A 311 -12.69 18.08 8.04
N GLU A 312 -12.64 17.96 6.70
CA GLU A 312 -12.51 16.70 5.99
C GLU A 312 -11.56 16.84 4.80
N GLY A 313 -10.60 15.92 4.70
CA GLY A 313 -9.59 15.93 3.62
C GLY A 313 -10.16 15.85 2.21
N ARG A 314 -11.37 15.28 2.03
CA ARG A 314 -12.04 15.22 0.71
C ARG A 314 -12.31 16.58 0.06
N PHE A 315 -12.37 17.65 0.84
CA PHE A 315 -12.60 19.01 0.29
C PHE A 315 -11.33 19.67 -0.25
N ILE A 316 -10.14 19.10 0.02
CA ILE A 316 -8.87 19.74 -0.37
C ILE A 316 -8.71 19.83 -1.88
N MET A 317 -9.20 18.82 -2.62
CA MET A 317 -9.14 18.82 -4.10
C MET A 317 -10.00 19.95 -4.69
N GLY A 318 -11.17 20.19 -4.15
CA GLY A 318 -12.02 21.31 -4.56
C GLY A 318 -11.31 22.66 -4.35
N ARG A 319 -10.56 22.79 -3.26
CA ARG A 319 -9.73 23.99 -2.98
C ARG A 319 -8.60 24.15 -3.98
N LEU A 320 -7.87 23.08 -4.27
CA LEU A 320 -6.77 23.10 -5.24
C LEU A 320 -7.27 23.46 -6.64
N LEU A 321 -8.33 22.81 -7.10
CA LEU A 321 -8.86 22.93 -8.46
C LEU A 321 -9.82 24.11 -8.67
N GLU A 322 -10.18 24.87 -7.62
CA GLU A 322 -11.20 25.93 -7.64
C GLU A 322 -12.58 25.45 -8.15
N VAL A 323 -12.95 24.25 -7.79
CA VAL A 323 -14.27 23.70 -8.12
C VAL A 323 -15.09 23.49 -6.84
N ASN A 324 -16.34 23.98 -6.85
CA ASN A 324 -17.28 23.83 -5.75
C ASN A 324 -17.95 22.44 -5.84
N LYS A 325 -17.24 21.40 -5.41
CA LYS A 325 -17.78 20.02 -5.34
C LYS A 325 -17.33 19.29 -4.09
#